data_b1a818297ff535d872720363f3155cf9
#
_entry.id   b1a818297ff535d872720363f3155cf9
#
_cell.length_a   1.000
_cell.length_b   1.000
_cell.length_c   1.000
_cell.angle_alpha   90.00
_cell.angle_beta   90.00
_cell.angle_gamma   90.00
#
_symmetry.space_group_name_H-M   'P 1'
#
loop_
_entity.id
_entity.type
_entity.pdbx_description
1 polymer ?
#
loop_
_entity_poly.entity_id
_entity_poly.type
_entity_poly.pdbx_seq_one_letter_code
_entity_poly.pdbx_strand_id
1 'polypeptide(L)'
;MTPRERARPARLAAGVVALVLSAGALAACGASAGDLAKASCSHVNTSLALLSKAKHTTDPTAAEALRQKAYLQLLDAIPIAAQAAYHDIQWEALSATLSEANRVPEAELVPSLQSQCAAADNSVFNQPPPPSSPAGG
;
A
#
# COMPACT_ATOMS: atom_id res chain seq x y z
N MET A 1 -43.36 50.09 29.94
CA MET A 1 -43.18 48.76 30.53
C MET A 1 -42.36 47.94 29.55
N THR A 2 -41.07 47.86 29.78
CA THR A 2 -40.11 47.11 28.94
C THR A 2 -39.75 45.81 29.63
N PRO A 3 -39.85 44.62 28.99
CA PRO A 3 -39.38 43.41 29.58
C PRO A 3 -37.87 43.28 29.41
N ARG A 4 -37.21 43.01 30.51
CA ARG A 4 -35.78 42.72 30.63
C ARG A 4 -35.42 41.43 29.88
N GLU A 5 -34.61 41.54 28.84
CA GLU A 5 -33.87 40.43 28.27
C GLU A 5 -32.77 39.97 29.24
N ARG A 6 -32.93 38.77 29.74
CA ARG A 6 -31.88 38.09 30.54
C ARG A 6 -30.85 37.49 29.58
N ALA A 7 -29.70 38.12 29.51
CA ALA A 7 -28.54 37.56 28.87
C ALA A 7 -28.11 36.28 29.58
N ARG A 8 -28.12 35.14 28.89
CA ARG A 8 -27.51 33.87 29.34
C ARG A 8 -26.03 33.90 28.98
N PRO A 9 -25.12 33.59 29.92
CA PRO A 9 -23.71 33.48 29.58
C PRO A 9 -23.47 32.21 28.75
N ALA A 10 -22.94 32.37 27.56
CA ALA A 10 -22.44 31.31 26.74
C ALA A 10 -21.20 30.69 27.43
N ARG A 11 -21.35 29.46 27.87
CA ARG A 11 -20.21 28.65 28.34
C ARG A 11 -19.39 28.23 27.12
N LEU A 12 -18.25 28.86 26.92
CA LEU A 12 -17.21 28.45 26.03
C LEU A 12 -16.62 27.12 26.57
N ALA A 13 -17.08 26.00 26.01
CA ALA A 13 -16.43 24.73 26.18
C ALA A 13 -15.17 24.77 25.30
N ALA A 14 -14.03 25.00 25.91
CA ALA A 14 -12.73 24.85 25.29
C ALA A 14 -12.51 23.35 25.02
N GLY A 15 -12.86 22.93 23.80
CA GLY A 15 -12.50 21.62 23.30
C GLY A 15 -10.99 21.57 23.05
N VAL A 16 -10.27 20.92 23.93
CA VAL A 16 -8.86 20.53 23.70
C VAL A 16 -8.88 19.47 22.59
N VAL A 17 -8.65 19.91 21.36
CA VAL A 17 -8.32 19.02 20.26
C VAL A 17 -6.91 18.53 20.52
N ALA A 18 -6.81 17.36 21.14
CA ALA A 18 -5.57 16.62 21.22
C ALA A 18 -5.22 16.16 19.79
N LEU A 19 -4.36 16.93 19.15
CA LEU A 19 -3.69 16.53 17.91
C LEU A 19 -2.75 15.37 18.28
N VAL A 20 -3.27 14.15 18.18
CA VAL A 20 -2.44 12.95 18.17
C VAL A 20 -1.73 12.95 16.81
N LEU A 21 -0.62 13.66 16.74
CA LEU A 21 0.41 13.43 15.73
C LEU A 21 0.91 12.01 15.99
N SER A 22 0.28 11.06 15.32
CA SER A 22 0.85 9.73 15.09
C SER A 22 2.10 9.99 14.27
N ALA A 23 3.20 10.27 14.95
CA ALA A 23 4.51 10.08 14.41
C ALA A 23 4.65 8.58 14.11
N GLY A 24 4.10 8.15 13.00
CA GLY A 24 4.53 6.98 12.27
C GLY A 24 5.97 7.26 11.88
N ALA A 25 6.85 7.29 12.88
CA ALA A 25 8.28 7.32 12.66
C ALA A 25 8.60 6.10 11.84
N LEU A 26 8.72 6.34 10.59
CA LEU A 26 9.67 5.84 9.64
C LEU A 26 10.83 5.12 10.34
N ALA A 27 10.59 3.89 10.75
CA ALA A 27 11.63 2.89 10.83
C ALA A 27 12.03 2.49 9.39
N ALA A 28 12.23 3.50 8.53
CA ALA A 28 12.71 3.32 7.17
C ALA A 28 14.24 3.13 7.12
N CYS A 29 14.89 3.14 8.26
CA CYS A 29 16.28 2.76 8.38
C CYS A 29 16.38 1.25 8.57
N GLY A 30 16.21 0.47 7.47
CA GLY A 30 16.49 -0.94 7.49
C GLY A 30 15.56 -1.86 6.72
N ALA A 31 14.53 -1.37 6.03
CA ALA A 31 13.73 -2.24 5.17
C ALA A 31 14.61 -2.77 4.03
N SER A 32 14.72 -4.09 3.90
CA SER A 32 15.43 -4.69 2.78
C SER A 32 14.66 -4.48 1.47
N ALA A 33 15.33 -4.60 0.33
CA ALA A 33 14.67 -4.56 -0.98
C ALA A 33 13.54 -5.58 -1.07
N GLY A 34 13.71 -6.76 -0.48
CA GLY A 34 12.69 -7.79 -0.41
C GLY A 34 11.48 -7.38 0.44
N ASP A 35 11.69 -6.70 1.58
CA ASP A 35 10.58 -6.19 2.40
C ASP A 35 9.78 -5.12 1.65
N LEU A 36 10.46 -4.25 0.92
CA LEU A 36 9.80 -3.25 0.06
C LEU A 36 9.02 -3.93 -1.06
N ALA A 37 9.58 -4.94 -1.72
CA ALA A 37 8.87 -5.69 -2.75
C ALA A 37 7.61 -6.37 -2.20
N LYS A 38 7.69 -6.99 -1.03
CA LYS A 38 6.52 -7.57 -0.34
C LYS A 38 5.48 -6.51 0.02
N ALA A 39 5.91 -5.36 0.53
CA ALA A 39 5.01 -4.26 0.85
C ALA A 39 4.28 -3.75 -0.42
N SER A 40 5.00 -3.58 -1.53
CA SER A 40 4.40 -3.25 -2.83
C SER A 40 3.40 -4.33 -3.27
N CYS A 41 3.77 -5.61 -3.16
CA CYS A 41 2.91 -6.73 -3.51
C CYS A 41 1.66 -6.86 -2.63
N SER A 42 1.68 -6.37 -1.41
CA SER A 42 0.47 -6.27 -0.57
C SER A 42 -0.58 -5.37 -1.21
N HIS A 43 -0.18 -4.22 -1.74
CA HIS A 43 -1.07 -3.34 -2.51
C HIS A 43 -1.53 -3.99 -3.81
N VAL A 44 -0.63 -4.64 -4.55
CA VAL A 44 -0.98 -5.39 -5.76
C VAL A 44 -2.04 -6.44 -5.47
N ASN A 45 -1.85 -7.28 -4.46
CA ASN A 45 -2.79 -8.32 -4.09
C ASN A 45 -4.16 -7.76 -3.68
N THR A 46 -4.18 -6.63 -2.97
CA THR A 46 -5.42 -5.91 -2.64
C THR A 46 -6.12 -5.42 -3.91
N SER A 47 -5.38 -4.85 -4.86
CA SER A 47 -5.90 -4.45 -6.17
C SER A 47 -6.53 -5.64 -6.90
N LEU A 48 -5.80 -6.75 -7.03
CA LEU A 48 -6.29 -7.95 -7.71
C LEU A 48 -7.57 -8.51 -7.08
N ALA A 49 -7.67 -8.48 -5.76
CA ALA A 49 -8.89 -8.89 -5.04
C ALA A 49 -10.07 -7.97 -5.36
N LEU A 50 -9.85 -6.65 -5.42
CA LEU A 50 -10.88 -5.66 -5.79
C LEU A 50 -11.35 -5.85 -7.24
N LEU A 51 -10.44 -6.14 -8.16
CA LEU A 51 -10.73 -6.42 -9.56
C LEU A 51 -11.53 -7.71 -9.73
N SER A 52 -11.15 -8.75 -9.01
CA SER A 52 -11.93 -9.98 -8.96
C SER A 52 -13.36 -9.72 -8.46
N LYS A 53 -13.51 -8.93 -7.39
CA LYS A 53 -14.81 -8.54 -6.88
C LYS A 53 -15.62 -7.73 -7.88
N ALA A 54 -14.97 -6.79 -8.60
CA ALA A 54 -15.63 -5.98 -9.63
C ALA A 54 -16.21 -6.85 -10.77
N LYS A 55 -15.51 -7.91 -11.17
CA LYS A 55 -15.98 -8.87 -12.21
C LYS A 55 -17.25 -9.60 -11.81
N HIS A 56 -17.47 -9.82 -10.51
CA HIS A 56 -18.64 -10.52 -10.00
C HIS A 56 -19.75 -9.57 -9.50
N THR A 57 -19.56 -8.26 -9.63
CA THR A 57 -20.54 -7.25 -9.22
C THR A 57 -21.45 -6.93 -10.41
N THR A 58 -22.76 -7.14 -10.23
CA THR A 58 -23.77 -6.94 -11.27
C THR A 58 -24.16 -5.47 -11.47
N ASP A 59 -24.05 -4.66 -10.42
CA ASP A 59 -24.25 -3.20 -10.51
C ASP A 59 -23.04 -2.53 -11.16
N PRO A 60 -23.21 -1.88 -12.33
CA PRO A 60 -22.11 -1.27 -13.06
C PRO A 60 -21.45 -0.11 -12.29
N THR A 61 -22.19 0.64 -11.51
CA THR A 61 -21.67 1.74 -10.70
C THR A 61 -20.78 1.23 -9.57
N ALA A 62 -21.24 0.18 -8.88
CA ALA A 62 -20.45 -0.45 -7.84
C ALA A 62 -19.21 -1.17 -8.40
N ALA A 63 -19.34 -1.82 -9.57
CA ALA A 63 -18.21 -2.44 -10.24
C ALA A 63 -17.13 -1.41 -10.62
N GLU A 64 -17.54 -0.26 -11.15
CA GLU A 64 -16.60 0.82 -11.48
C GLU A 64 -15.92 1.42 -10.25
N ALA A 65 -16.65 1.62 -9.17
CA ALA A 65 -16.07 2.08 -7.90
C ALA A 65 -15.02 1.10 -7.35
N LEU A 66 -15.21 -0.21 -7.55
CA LEU A 66 -14.21 -1.22 -7.18
C LEU A 66 -12.97 -1.16 -8.08
N ARG A 67 -13.12 -0.95 -9.40
CA ARG A 67 -11.99 -0.76 -10.31
C ARG A 67 -11.16 0.46 -9.95
N GLN A 68 -11.82 1.58 -9.65
CA GLN A 68 -11.11 2.79 -9.21
C GLN A 68 -10.32 2.56 -7.92
N LYS A 69 -10.91 1.87 -6.94
CA LYS A 69 -10.19 1.50 -5.70
C LYS A 69 -9.00 0.58 -6.00
N ALA A 70 -9.17 -0.36 -6.90
CA ALA A 70 -8.08 -1.24 -7.33
C ALA A 70 -6.93 -0.45 -7.96
N TYR A 71 -7.25 0.48 -8.85
CA TYR A 71 -6.26 1.35 -9.49
C TYR A 71 -5.48 2.18 -8.46
N LEU A 72 -6.15 2.75 -7.46
CA LEU A 72 -5.47 3.50 -6.39
C LEU A 72 -4.46 2.62 -5.64
N GLN A 73 -4.78 1.35 -5.39
CA GLN A 73 -3.83 0.42 -4.78
C GLN A 73 -2.59 0.20 -5.66
N LEU A 74 -2.74 0.12 -6.98
CA LEU A 74 -1.59 0.03 -7.88
C LEU A 74 -0.75 1.31 -7.84
N LEU A 75 -1.37 2.48 -7.78
CA LEU A 75 -0.64 3.75 -7.62
C LEU A 75 0.18 3.80 -6.32
N ASP A 76 -0.38 3.29 -5.22
CA ASP A 76 0.32 3.22 -3.94
C ASP A 76 1.50 2.22 -3.99
N ALA A 77 1.41 1.17 -4.80
CA ALA A 77 2.46 0.18 -4.97
C ALA A 77 3.68 0.71 -5.74
N ILE A 78 3.49 1.63 -6.70
CA ILE A 78 4.53 2.12 -7.62
C ILE A 78 5.76 2.68 -6.89
N PRO A 79 5.64 3.65 -5.96
CA PRO A 79 6.81 4.23 -5.31
C PRO A 79 7.55 3.22 -4.44
N ILE A 80 6.84 2.25 -3.87
CA ILE A 80 7.44 1.22 -3.03
C ILE A 80 8.25 0.24 -3.89
N ALA A 81 7.70 -0.19 -5.04
CA ALA A 81 8.41 -1.03 -5.99
C ALA A 81 9.64 -0.34 -6.58
N ALA A 82 9.54 0.97 -6.86
CA ALA A 82 10.68 1.76 -7.34
C ALA A 82 11.81 1.82 -6.30
N GLN A 83 11.48 1.94 -5.01
CA GLN A 83 12.47 1.87 -3.95
C GLN A 83 13.10 0.47 -3.85
N ALA A 84 12.30 -0.60 -3.95
CA ALA A 84 12.83 -1.96 -3.99
C ALA A 84 13.83 -2.15 -5.14
N ALA A 85 13.48 -1.72 -6.34
CA ALA A 85 14.33 -1.79 -7.52
C ALA A 85 15.61 -0.95 -7.39
N TYR A 86 15.53 0.21 -6.73
CA TYR A 86 16.70 1.04 -6.45
C TYR A 86 17.71 0.33 -5.53
N HIS A 87 17.24 -0.44 -4.56
CA HIS A 87 18.10 -1.18 -3.64
C HIS A 87 18.57 -2.52 -4.20
N ASP A 88 17.78 -3.14 -5.09
CA ASP A 88 18.12 -4.42 -5.71
C ASP A 88 17.46 -4.54 -7.08
N ILE A 89 18.28 -4.66 -8.13
CA ILE A 89 17.88 -4.72 -9.54
C ILE A 89 16.92 -5.89 -9.85
N GLN A 90 16.89 -6.94 -9.04
CA GLN A 90 15.96 -8.05 -9.22
C GLN A 90 14.49 -7.60 -9.19
N TRP A 91 14.17 -6.45 -8.57
CA TRP A 91 12.82 -5.91 -8.47
C TRP A 91 12.47 -4.90 -9.60
N GLU A 92 13.38 -4.69 -10.55
CA GLU A 92 13.15 -3.78 -11.68
C GLU A 92 11.92 -4.21 -12.50
N ALA A 93 11.73 -5.51 -12.72
CA ALA A 93 10.58 -6.02 -13.46
C ALA A 93 9.25 -5.68 -12.78
N LEU A 94 9.17 -5.76 -11.45
CA LEU A 94 7.98 -5.37 -10.67
C LEU A 94 7.72 -3.87 -10.82
N SER A 95 8.75 -3.04 -10.66
CA SER A 95 8.66 -1.59 -10.81
C SER A 95 8.23 -1.19 -12.23
N ALA A 96 8.83 -1.80 -13.26
CA ALA A 96 8.49 -1.55 -14.66
C ALA A 96 7.03 -1.94 -14.97
N THR A 97 6.59 -3.13 -14.55
CA THR A 97 5.22 -3.58 -14.76
C THR A 97 4.20 -2.66 -14.10
N LEU A 98 4.45 -2.22 -12.87
CA LEU A 98 3.57 -1.27 -12.17
C LEU A 98 3.53 0.10 -12.85
N SER A 99 4.63 0.54 -13.44
CA SER A 99 4.68 1.81 -14.18
C SER A 99 3.82 1.81 -15.46
N GLU A 100 3.47 0.65 -15.98
CA GLU A 100 2.57 0.49 -17.12
C GLU A 100 1.07 0.45 -16.72
N ALA A 101 0.74 0.51 -15.44
CA ALA A 101 -0.64 0.34 -14.95
C ALA A 101 -1.66 1.34 -15.51
N ASN A 102 -1.20 2.49 -16.02
CA ASN A 102 -2.04 3.50 -16.66
C ASN A 102 -2.00 3.48 -18.21
N ARG A 103 -1.20 2.59 -18.80
CA ARG A 103 -1.00 2.52 -20.27
C ARG A 103 -1.50 1.23 -20.86
N VAL A 104 -1.46 0.16 -20.10
CA VAL A 104 -1.80 -1.20 -20.55
C VAL A 104 -3.10 -1.63 -19.87
N PRO A 105 -4.01 -2.30 -20.61
CA PRO A 105 -5.21 -2.87 -20.04
C PRO A 105 -4.87 -3.75 -18.84
N GLU A 106 -5.58 -3.56 -17.74
CA GLU A 106 -5.39 -4.28 -16.49
C GLU A 106 -5.32 -5.80 -16.65
N ALA A 107 -6.17 -6.36 -17.52
CA ALA A 107 -6.21 -7.80 -17.78
C ALA A 107 -4.86 -8.36 -18.28
N GLU A 108 -4.04 -7.55 -18.94
CA GLU A 108 -2.71 -7.93 -19.42
C GLU A 108 -1.65 -7.84 -18.32
N LEU A 109 -1.84 -6.95 -17.34
CA LEU A 109 -0.91 -6.77 -16.23
C LEU A 109 -1.08 -7.84 -15.14
N VAL A 110 -2.29 -8.35 -14.94
CA VAL A 110 -2.62 -9.30 -13.87
C VAL A 110 -1.68 -10.50 -13.82
N PRO A 111 -1.42 -11.24 -14.92
CA PRO A 111 -0.55 -12.42 -14.87
C PRO A 111 0.89 -12.08 -14.48
N SER A 112 1.43 -10.95 -15.00
CA SER A 112 2.78 -10.51 -14.70
C SER A 112 2.92 -10.08 -13.24
N LEU A 113 1.97 -9.31 -12.72
CA LEU A 113 1.96 -8.89 -11.32
C LEU A 113 1.83 -10.07 -10.36
N GLN A 114 0.97 -11.05 -10.67
CA GLN A 114 0.85 -12.27 -9.87
C GLN A 114 2.16 -13.06 -9.82
N SER A 115 2.82 -13.24 -10.97
CA SER A 115 4.08 -13.96 -11.04
C SER A 115 5.19 -13.26 -10.25
N GLN A 116 5.30 -11.94 -10.39
CA GLN A 116 6.34 -11.15 -9.70
C GLN A 116 6.09 -11.10 -8.20
N CYS A 117 4.85 -11.00 -7.76
CA CYS A 117 4.53 -11.02 -6.34
C CYS A 117 4.70 -12.42 -5.72
N ALA A 118 4.42 -13.49 -6.46
CA ALA A 118 4.77 -14.84 -6.02
C ALA A 118 6.28 -14.99 -5.85
N ALA A 119 7.10 -14.39 -6.71
CA ALA A 119 8.55 -14.38 -6.57
C ALA A 119 8.99 -13.58 -5.32
N ALA A 120 8.33 -12.45 -5.01
CA ALA A 120 8.61 -11.68 -3.81
C ALA A 120 8.33 -12.46 -2.52
N ASP A 121 7.24 -13.22 -2.49
CA ASP A 121 6.85 -14.04 -1.33
C ASP A 121 7.82 -15.23 -1.13
N ASN A 122 8.34 -15.80 -2.22
CA ASN A 122 9.20 -16.98 -2.21
C ASN A 122 10.69 -16.65 -2.27
N SER A 123 11.08 -15.36 -2.30
CA SER A 123 12.48 -15.00 -2.45
C SER A 123 13.33 -15.45 -1.26
N VAL A 124 14.42 -16.16 -1.56
CA VAL A 124 15.43 -16.63 -0.56
C VAL A 124 16.13 -15.47 0.17
N PHE A 125 16.02 -14.25 -0.35
CA PHE A 125 16.58 -13.04 0.26
C PHE A 125 15.88 -12.61 1.54
N ASN A 126 14.71 -13.18 1.84
CA ASN A 126 14.00 -12.98 3.10
C ASN A 126 14.32 -14.05 4.15
N GLN A 127 15.17 -15.02 3.82
CA GLN A 127 15.67 -15.96 4.82
C GLN A 127 16.74 -15.28 5.68
N PRO A 128 16.64 -15.36 7.01
CA PRO A 128 17.75 -14.96 7.86
C PRO A 128 19.00 -15.72 7.44
N PRO A 129 20.18 -15.08 7.48
CA PRO A 129 21.42 -15.76 7.13
C PRO A 129 21.52 -17.07 7.94
N PRO A 130 21.96 -18.16 7.32
CA PRO A 130 22.15 -19.42 8.02
C PRO A 130 23.07 -19.17 9.23
N PRO A 131 22.81 -19.80 10.38
CA PRO A 131 23.68 -19.64 11.53
C PRO A 131 25.09 -19.98 11.10
N SER A 132 26.02 -19.06 11.33
CA SER A 132 27.44 -19.26 11.03
C SER A 132 27.87 -20.53 11.72
N SER A 133 28.22 -21.55 10.95
CA SER A 133 28.80 -22.77 11.51
C SER A 133 30.03 -22.37 12.31
N PRO A 134 30.16 -22.79 13.58
CA PRO A 134 31.38 -22.53 14.31
C PRO A 134 32.53 -23.14 13.53
N ALA A 135 33.48 -22.28 13.15
CA ALA A 135 34.73 -22.73 12.54
C ALA A 135 35.36 -23.76 13.49
N GLY A 136 35.30 -25.04 13.08
CA GLY A 136 35.93 -26.13 13.82
C GLY A 136 37.42 -25.84 13.93
N GLY A 137 37.88 -25.66 15.17
CA GLY A 137 39.28 -25.61 15.50
C GLY A 137 39.92 -27.01 15.54
#